data_c3f9114e76127d9d3924616f4ce76f88
#
_entry.id   c3f9114e76127d9d3924616f4ce76f88
#
_cell.length_a   1.000
_cell.length_b   1.000
_cell.length_c   1.000
_cell.angle_alpha   90.00
_cell.angle_beta   90.00
_cell.angle_gamma   90.00
#
_symmetry.space_group_name_H-M   'P 1'
#
loop_
_entity.id
_entity.type
_entity.pdbx_description
1 polymer ?
#
loop_
_entity_poly.entity_id
_entity_poly.type
_entity_poly.pdbx_seq_one_letter_code
_entity_poly.pdbx_strand_id
1 'polypeptide(L)'
;TTMRSGTPTAAQIEEIDVSTAQVTDARGVRVGMTLSEALGGLSIPQAEGNLAVVSTQETGVGWCWAYLGEDGVYGVEWLTYDLYEPVTEYTLTYVIDGDAVSGIRVKAAASTRAQAEAGLATAQEIAGRQKREAVLTASSAAMFGMDDLTVNGRAVIGAEAYVLVQALGEPNEVQTLPAGGGRILLYDGAAVRLGLDEATGAEVVLGVTATGDIPGPRGLQVGMTAQAAAGLFRCDADVYASGGALYIEGEAYGEPPFAEMSAESDGEATIRYLCRMEDGEAARLDVGIRGGGVGYWHLYTGEEAADGE
;
A
#
# COMPACT_ATOMS: atom_id res chain seq x y z
N THR A 1 13.43 23.76 -23.43
CA THR A 1 12.80 25.12 -23.36
C THR A 1 12.63 25.63 -24.76
N THR A 2 11.40 25.72 -25.26
CA THR A 2 11.11 26.22 -26.61
C THR A 2 10.68 27.68 -26.47
N MET A 3 11.52 28.59 -26.93
CA MET A 3 11.15 30.02 -27.03
C MET A 3 10.63 30.32 -28.44
N ARG A 4 9.42 30.84 -28.56
CA ARG A 4 8.94 31.43 -29.82
C ARG A 4 9.50 32.84 -30.00
N SER A 5 10.12 33.12 -31.17
CA SER A 5 10.64 34.45 -31.52
C SER A 5 9.52 35.35 -32.05
N GLY A 6 9.07 36.27 -31.24
CA GLY A 6 8.27 37.43 -31.62
C GLY A 6 8.72 38.62 -30.77
N THR A 7 8.44 39.85 -31.13
CA THR A 7 8.85 41.03 -30.35
C THR A 7 8.34 40.90 -28.92
N PRO A 8 9.19 40.63 -27.92
CA PRO A 8 8.69 40.16 -26.62
C PRO A 8 8.25 41.36 -25.78
N THR A 9 6.98 41.45 -25.50
CA THR A 9 6.49 42.20 -24.35
C THR A 9 6.45 41.37 -23.08
N ALA A 10 6.48 40.03 -23.17
CA ALA A 10 6.80 39.07 -22.13
C ALA A 10 7.12 37.71 -22.78
N ALA A 11 8.20 37.04 -22.39
CA ALA A 11 8.46 35.66 -22.78
C ALA A 11 7.63 34.74 -21.88
N GLN A 12 6.71 33.99 -22.45
CA GLN A 12 5.90 32.99 -21.73
C GLN A 12 6.55 31.64 -21.91
N ILE A 13 6.84 30.94 -20.80
CA ILE A 13 7.28 29.55 -20.82
C ILE A 13 6.03 28.70 -20.95
N GLU A 14 5.89 27.99 -22.07
CA GLU A 14 4.74 27.10 -22.32
C GLU A 14 4.97 25.67 -21.79
N GLU A 15 6.25 25.24 -21.76
CA GLU A 15 6.59 23.87 -21.32
C GLU A 15 8.02 23.83 -20.76
N ILE A 16 8.19 23.03 -19.69
CA ILE A 16 9.48 22.67 -19.07
C ILE A 16 9.52 21.17 -18.91
N ASP A 17 10.54 20.50 -19.47
CA ASP A 17 10.84 19.10 -19.24
C ASP A 17 12.10 18.98 -18.38
N VAL A 18 12.02 18.17 -17.32
CA VAL A 18 13.11 17.88 -16.40
C VAL A 18 13.39 16.38 -16.40
N SER A 19 14.63 16.00 -16.73
CA SER A 19 15.10 14.62 -16.74
C SER A 19 16.30 14.39 -15.81
N THR A 20 16.53 15.26 -14.85
CA THR A 20 17.66 15.20 -13.92
C THR A 20 17.22 15.36 -12.47
N ALA A 21 17.85 14.61 -11.56
CA ALA A 21 17.59 14.67 -10.12
C ALA A 21 18.06 15.98 -9.43
N GLN A 22 18.74 16.88 -10.17
CA GLN A 22 19.26 18.14 -9.62
C GLN A 22 18.20 19.23 -9.48
N VAL A 23 17.02 19.02 -10.09
CA VAL A 23 15.90 19.96 -10.05
C VAL A 23 14.74 19.33 -9.31
N THR A 24 14.16 20.10 -8.39
CA THR A 24 12.91 19.75 -7.71
C THR A 24 11.78 20.64 -8.18
N ASP A 25 10.57 20.13 -8.25
CA ASP A 25 9.38 20.95 -8.47
C ASP A 25 8.93 21.69 -7.19
N ALA A 26 7.84 22.42 -7.27
CA ALA A 26 7.29 23.19 -6.15
C ALA A 26 6.74 22.29 -5.02
N ARG A 27 6.53 20.99 -5.25
CA ARG A 27 6.08 20.00 -4.27
C ARG A 27 7.26 19.24 -3.62
N GLY A 28 8.49 19.51 -4.06
CA GLY A 28 9.69 18.85 -3.59
C GLY A 28 10.04 17.56 -4.35
N VAL A 29 9.28 17.24 -5.40
CA VAL A 29 9.51 16.02 -6.19
C VAL A 29 10.68 16.22 -7.17
N ARG A 30 11.47 15.18 -7.35
CA ARG A 30 12.61 15.13 -8.27
C ARG A 30 12.66 13.78 -9.00
N VAL A 31 13.36 13.76 -10.11
CA VAL A 31 13.66 12.52 -10.82
C VAL A 31 14.46 11.57 -9.92
N GLY A 32 14.08 10.30 -9.91
CA GLY A 32 14.64 9.24 -9.06
C GLY A 32 13.91 9.01 -7.74
N MET A 33 12.93 9.85 -7.36
CA MET A 33 12.04 9.52 -6.23
C MET A 33 11.10 8.38 -6.61
N THR A 34 10.71 7.58 -5.63
CA THR A 34 9.66 6.57 -5.82
C THR A 34 8.30 7.23 -6.09
N LEU A 35 7.39 6.49 -6.73
CA LEU A 35 6.03 6.95 -6.95
C LEU A 35 5.33 7.31 -5.63
N SER A 36 5.54 6.50 -4.58
CA SER A 36 4.97 6.76 -3.26
C SER A 36 5.47 8.05 -2.63
N GLU A 37 6.78 8.32 -2.68
CA GLU A 37 7.35 9.59 -2.21
C GLU A 37 6.79 10.78 -2.99
N ALA A 38 6.69 10.66 -4.33
CA ALA A 38 6.18 11.72 -5.19
C ALA A 38 4.70 12.04 -4.94
N LEU A 39 3.92 11.05 -4.56
CA LEU A 39 2.50 11.21 -4.22
C LEU A 39 2.27 11.64 -2.76
N GLY A 40 3.33 11.64 -1.92
CA GLY A 40 3.19 11.96 -0.49
C GLY A 40 2.31 10.95 0.26
N GLY A 41 2.39 9.68 -0.11
CA GLY A 41 1.61 8.59 0.51
C GLY A 41 0.19 8.40 -0.05
N LEU A 42 -0.20 9.15 -1.08
CA LEU A 42 -1.47 8.89 -1.78
C LEU A 42 -1.32 7.62 -2.64
N SER A 43 -2.27 6.68 -2.52
CA SER A 43 -2.33 5.53 -3.40
C SER A 43 -3.08 5.85 -4.69
N ILE A 44 -2.74 5.11 -5.76
CA ILE A 44 -3.46 5.20 -7.03
C ILE A 44 -4.59 4.18 -6.99
N PRO A 45 -5.87 4.62 -7.05
CA PRO A 45 -6.99 3.69 -7.11
C PRO A 45 -7.03 2.94 -8.45
N GLN A 46 -7.87 1.92 -8.53
CA GLN A 46 -8.10 1.20 -9.77
C GLN A 46 -8.53 2.16 -10.89
N ALA A 47 -7.86 2.08 -12.03
CA ALA A 47 -8.17 2.92 -13.17
C ALA A 47 -9.50 2.53 -13.82
N GLU A 48 -10.33 3.52 -14.14
CA GLU A 48 -11.48 3.34 -15.01
C GLU A 48 -11.00 3.52 -16.48
N GLY A 49 -10.98 2.45 -17.24
CA GLY A 49 -10.20 2.41 -18.47
C GLY A 49 -8.70 2.51 -18.13
N ASN A 50 -8.05 3.59 -18.56
CA ASN A 50 -6.64 3.84 -18.26
C ASN A 50 -6.46 5.05 -17.32
N LEU A 51 -7.53 5.48 -16.62
CA LEU A 51 -7.54 6.70 -15.82
C LEU A 51 -8.03 6.43 -14.41
N ALA A 52 -7.30 6.90 -13.41
CA ALA A 52 -7.71 6.91 -12.01
C ALA A 52 -7.56 8.31 -11.42
N VAL A 53 -8.59 8.82 -10.74
CA VAL A 53 -8.50 10.08 -9.99
C VAL A 53 -7.86 9.81 -8.64
N VAL A 54 -6.69 10.40 -8.40
CA VAL A 54 -5.91 10.26 -7.17
C VAL A 54 -6.41 11.25 -6.10
N SER A 55 -6.71 12.47 -6.50
CA SER A 55 -7.19 13.51 -5.58
C SER A 55 -7.96 14.60 -6.31
N THR A 56 -8.89 15.26 -5.60
CA THR A 56 -9.54 16.50 -6.03
C THR A 56 -9.35 17.54 -4.95
N GLN A 57 -9.21 18.82 -5.34
CA GLN A 57 -9.11 19.93 -4.37
C GLN A 57 -10.48 20.25 -3.78
N GLU A 58 -10.55 20.50 -2.48
CA GLU A 58 -11.77 20.97 -1.82
C GLU A 58 -12.02 22.45 -2.08
N THR A 59 -10.95 23.22 -2.26
CA THR A 59 -11.01 24.67 -2.54
C THR A 59 -10.22 25.00 -3.80
N GLY A 60 -10.81 25.82 -4.67
CA GLY A 60 -10.22 26.15 -5.97
C GLY A 60 -10.60 25.14 -7.06
N VAL A 61 -9.86 25.15 -8.18
CA VAL A 61 -10.08 24.23 -9.29
C VAL A 61 -8.80 23.47 -9.58
N GLY A 62 -8.83 22.17 -9.30
CA GLY A 62 -7.70 21.29 -9.57
C GLY A 62 -7.98 19.85 -9.18
N TRP A 63 -7.25 18.91 -9.79
CA TRP A 63 -7.32 17.49 -9.47
C TRP A 63 -6.00 16.80 -9.86
N CYS A 64 -5.80 15.62 -9.35
CA CYS A 64 -4.70 14.74 -9.70
C CYS A 64 -5.26 13.43 -10.24
N TRP A 65 -4.76 12.98 -11.36
CA TRP A 65 -5.06 11.65 -11.89
C TRP A 65 -3.79 10.89 -12.27
N ALA A 66 -3.93 9.56 -12.27
CA ALA A 66 -2.93 8.66 -12.82
C ALA A 66 -3.48 8.01 -14.09
N TYR A 67 -2.64 7.82 -15.07
CA TYR A 67 -3.01 7.18 -16.34
C TYR A 67 -1.89 6.31 -16.87
N LEU A 68 -2.28 5.25 -17.62
CA LEU A 68 -1.35 4.43 -18.39
C LEU A 68 -1.39 4.93 -19.84
N GLY A 69 -0.27 5.45 -20.33
CA GLY A 69 -0.12 5.90 -21.71
C GLY A 69 -0.15 4.74 -22.73
N GLU A 70 -0.35 5.07 -24.01
CA GLU A 70 -0.36 4.07 -25.11
C GLU A 70 0.99 3.36 -25.26
N ASP A 71 2.08 3.98 -24.83
CA ASP A 71 3.44 3.44 -24.78
C ASP A 71 3.70 2.51 -23.58
N GLY A 72 2.70 2.34 -22.71
CA GLY A 72 2.82 1.54 -21.48
C GLY A 72 3.49 2.29 -20.33
N VAL A 73 3.83 3.57 -20.52
CA VAL A 73 4.41 4.41 -19.46
C VAL A 73 3.33 4.95 -18.55
N TYR A 74 3.52 4.80 -17.25
CA TYR A 74 2.60 5.33 -16.26
C TYR A 74 2.85 6.83 -16.05
N GLY A 75 1.80 7.63 -16.04
CA GLY A 75 1.86 9.06 -15.78
C GLY A 75 1.00 9.45 -14.60
N VAL A 76 1.48 10.40 -13.81
CA VAL A 76 0.68 11.08 -12.77
C VAL A 76 0.65 12.55 -13.08
N GLU A 77 -0.54 13.10 -13.22
CA GLU A 77 -0.76 14.46 -13.68
C GLU A 77 -1.60 15.25 -12.68
N TRP A 78 -1.04 16.37 -12.25
CA TRP A 78 -1.72 17.37 -11.44
C TRP A 78 -2.17 18.52 -12.34
N LEU A 79 -3.48 18.78 -12.40
CA LEU A 79 -4.04 19.94 -13.06
C LEU A 79 -4.44 20.98 -12.02
N THR A 80 -4.07 22.23 -12.29
CA THR A 80 -4.47 23.38 -11.48
C THR A 80 -4.78 24.54 -12.39
N TYR A 81 -5.83 25.29 -12.08
CA TYR A 81 -6.25 26.44 -12.89
C TYR A 81 -6.04 27.74 -12.12
N ASP A 82 -5.42 28.70 -12.78
CA ASP A 82 -5.49 30.10 -12.40
C ASP A 82 -6.73 30.72 -13.06
N LEU A 83 -7.72 31.05 -12.23
CA LEU A 83 -9.02 31.56 -12.68
C LEU A 83 -9.03 33.10 -12.91
N TYR A 84 -7.91 33.78 -12.73
CA TYR A 84 -7.77 35.18 -13.16
C TYR A 84 -7.67 35.26 -14.68
N GLU A 85 -8.30 36.26 -15.27
CA GLU A 85 -8.31 36.44 -16.71
C GLU A 85 -6.95 36.98 -17.24
N PRO A 86 -6.36 36.32 -18.24
CA PRO A 86 -6.82 35.14 -18.96
C PRO A 86 -6.64 33.86 -18.11
N VAL A 87 -7.70 33.02 -18.08
CA VAL A 87 -7.65 31.74 -17.36
C VAL A 87 -6.54 30.84 -17.91
N THR A 88 -5.69 30.37 -17.04
CA THR A 88 -4.54 29.53 -17.39
C THR A 88 -4.63 28.18 -16.70
N GLU A 89 -4.49 27.10 -17.47
CA GLU A 89 -4.33 25.75 -17.01
C GLU A 89 -2.84 25.46 -16.80
N TYR A 90 -2.50 24.92 -15.63
CA TYR A 90 -1.17 24.42 -15.33
C TYR A 90 -1.26 22.89 -15.14
N THR A 91 -0.43 22.19 -15.91
CA THR A 91 -0.30 20.73 -15.81
C THR A 91 1.10 20.40 -15.32
N LEU A 92 1.18 19.64 -14.22
CA LEU A 92 2.41 19.04 -13.71
C LEU A 92 2.31 17.53 -13.88
N THR A 93 3.17 16.95 -14.73
CA THR A 93 3.16 15.52 -15.03
C THR A 93 4.42 14.86 -14.49
N TYR A 94 4.27 13.80 -13.71
CA TYR A 94 5.34 12.85 -13.38
C TYR A 94 5.27 11.66 -14.33
N VAL A 95 6.34 11.46 -15.09
CA VAL A 95 6.52 10.28 -15.93
C VAL A 95 7.14 9.19 -15.07
N ILE A 96 6.47 8.05 -14.96
CA ILE A 96 6.86 6.95 -14.08
C ILE A 96 7.39 5.81 -14.94
N ASP A 97 8.60 5.35 -14.65
CA ASP A 97 9.22 4.18 -15.25
C ASP A 97 9.53 3.18 -14.11
N GLY A 98 8.89 2.02 -14.17
CA GLY A 98 8.85 1.09 -13.04
C GLY A 98 8.11 1.70 -11.85
N ASP A 99 8.81 2.02 -10.78
CA ASP A 99 8.29 2.57 -9.52
C ASP A 99 8.90 3.96 -9.21
N ALA A 100 9.68 4.52 -10.15
CA ALA A 100 10.38 5.77 -9.96
C ALA A 100 9.96 6.86 -10.96
N VAL A 101 10.02 8.11 -10.51
CA VAL A 101 9.88 9.29 -11.36
C VAL A 101 11.07 9.36 -12.31
N SER A 102 10.84 9.11 -13.59
CA SER A 102 11.85 9.21 -14.67
C SER A 102 11.90 10.58 -15.31
N GLY A 103 10.83 11.36 -15.21
CA GLY A 103 10.75 12.72 -15.76
C GLY A 103 9.67 13.56 -15.09
N ILE A 104 9.85 14.88 -15.14
CA ILE A 104 8.86 15.85 -14.67
C ILE A 104 8.61 16.84 -15.80
N ARG A 105 7.34 17.04 -16.14
CA ARG A 105 6.91 17.99 -17.17
C ARG A 105 5.95 18.99 -16.57
N VAL A 106 6.18 20.27 -16.85
CA VAL A 106 5.27 21.36 -16.50
C VAL A 106 4.81 22.04 -17.77
N LYS A 107 3.50 22.20 -17.94
CA LYS A 107 2.89 22.92 -19.05
C LYS A 107 1.99 24.04 -18.55
N ALA A 108 1.88 25.11 -19.34
CA ALA A 108 0.90 26.16 -19.15
C ALA A 108 0.14 26.38 -20.48
N ALA A 109 -1.20 26.35 -20.39
CA ALA A 109 -2.06 26.53 -21.57
C ALA A 109 -3.20 27.48 -21.25
N ALA A 110 -3.66 28.19 -22.28
CA ALA A 110 -4.86 29.02 -22.17
C ALA A 110 -6.09 28.12 -22.00
N SER A 111 -6.98 28.50 -21.10
CA SER A 111 -8.20 27.76 -20.77
C SER A 111 -9.37 28.74 -20.55
N THR A 112 -10.52 28.18 -20.16
CA THR A 112 -11.69 28.98 -19.75
C THR A 112 -12.20 28.44 -18.40
N ARG A 113 -12.88 29.32 -17.63
CA ARG A 113 -13.51 28.91 -16.37
C ARG A 113 -14.48 27.74 -16.57
N ALA A 114 -15.26 27.74 -17.65
CA ALA A 114 -16.20 26.65 -17.94
C ALA A 114 -15.49 25.30 -18.18
N GLN A 115 -14.32 25.31 -18.85
CA GLN A 115 -13.51 24.10 -19.04
C GLN A 115 -12.96 23.60 -17.71
N ALA A 116 -12.44 24.49 -16.86
CA ALA A 116 -11.91 24.16 -15.55
C ALA A 116 -12.99 23.53 -14.64
N GLU A 117 -14.18 24.15 -14.57
CA GLU A 117 -15.30 23.68 -13.76
C GLU A 117 -15.86 22.33 -14.29
N ALA A 118 -15.97 22.16 -15.61
CA ALA A 118 -16.43 20.90 -16.21
C ALA A 118 -15.44 19.75 -15.97
N GLY A 119 -14.12 20.01 -16.08
CA GLY A 119 -13.08 19.03 -15.79
C GLY A 119 -13.10 18.58 -14.33
N LEU A 120 -13.21 19.54 -13.39
CA LEU A 120 -13.34 19.21 -11.97
C LEU A 120 -14.58 18.39 -11.66
N ALA A 121 -15.73 18.72 -12.24
CA ALA A 121 -16.97 17.97 -12.04
C ALA A 121 -16.82 16.51 -12.52
N THR A 122 -16.18 16.32 -13.69
CA THR A 122 -15.87 14.98 -14.21
C THR A 122 -14.93 14.21 -13.28
N ALA A 123 -13.85 14.84 -12.81
CA ALA A 123 -12.92 14.21 -11.88
C ALA A 123 -13.61 13.82 -10.56
N GLN A 124 -14.47 14.69 -10.01
CA GLN A 124 -15.25 14.39 -8.81
C GLN A 124 -16.25 13.24 -9.00
N GLU A 125 -16.87 13.14 -10.19
CA GLU A 125 -17.76 12.04 -10.53
C GLU A 125 -17.00 10.70 -10.58
N ILE A 126 -15.83 10.67 -11.25
CA ILE A 126 -14.97 9.48 -11.32
C ILE A 126 -14.49 9.10 -9.91
N ALA A 127 -13.96 10.04 -9.13
CA ALA A 127 -13.54 9.80 -7.76
C ALA A 127 -14.70 9.26 -6.89
N GLY A 128 -15.91 9.79 -7.07
CA GLY A 128 -17.10 9.31 -6.38
C GLY A 128 -17.49 7.88 -6.76
N ARG A 129 -17.29 7.47 -8.02
CA ARG A 129 -17.49 6.09 -8.46
C ARG A 129 -16.42 5.16 -7.88
N GLN A 130 -15.16 5.54 -8.00
CA GLN A 130 -14.03 4.80 -7.44
C GLN A 130 -14.21 4.54 -5.94
N LYS A 131 -14.61 5.59 -5.18
CA LYS A 131 -14.88 5.45 -3.75
C LYS A 131 -16.03 4.48 -3.44
N ARG A 132 -17.08 4.42 -4.26
CA ARG A 132 -18.17 3.46 -4.10
C ARG A 132 -17.76 2.02 -4.38
N GLU A 133 -16.71 1.82 -5.18
CA GLU A 133 -16.13 0.52 -5.52
C GLU A 133 -15.00 0.10 -4.58
N ALA A 134 -14.62 0.97 -3.64
CA ALA A 134 -13.59 0.66 -2.65
C ALA A 134 -14.02 -0.51 -1.77
N VAL A 135 -13.17 -1.51 -1.63
CA VAL A 135 -13.38 -2.67 -0.76
C VAL A 135 -12.80 -2.47 0.62
N LEU A 136 -11.80 -1.59 0.76
CA LEU A 136 -11.26 -1.12 2.03
C LEU A 136 -11.26 0.41 2.02
N THR A 137 -11.59 1.02 3.15
CA THR A 137 -11.55 2.48 3.33
C THR A 137 -10.41 2.87 4.25
N ALA A 138 -9.94 4.10 4.12
CA ALA A 138 -8.86 4.65 4.92
C ALA A 138 -9.10 4.48 6.43
N SER A 139 -8.03 4.23 7.18
CA SER A 139 -8.02 4.05 8.64
C SER A 139 -6.83 4.78 9.25
N SER A 140 -7.07 5.55 10.32
CA SER A 140 -6.03 6.25 11.09
C SER A 140 -5.46 5.43 12.25
N ALA A 141 -5.69 4.12 12.30
CA ALA A 141 -5.09 3.23 13.28
C ALA A 141 -3.55 3.25 13.16
N ALA A 142 -2.84 2.77 14.18
CA ALA A 142 -1.39 2.64 14.09
C ALA A 142 -0.99 1.57 13.05
N MET A 143 0.20 1.72 12.44
CA MET A 143 0.79 0.70 11.57
C MET A 143 0.97 -0.63 12.32
N PHE A 144 1.05 -1.72 11.58
CA PHE A 144 1.48 -3.01 12.10
C PHE A 144 2.94 -2.90 12.59
N GLY A 145 3.21 -3.36 13.81
CA GLY A 145 4.50 -3.24 14.44
C GLY A 145 4.83 -4.40 15.37
N MET A 146 5.97 -4.32 16.06
CA MET A 146 6.45 -5.39 16.95
C MET A 146 5.48 -5.71 18.10
N ASP A 147 4.78 -4.72 18.62
CA ASP A 147 3.76 -4.92 19.67
C ASP A 147 2.57 -5.75 19.18
N ASP A 148 2.44 -5.93 17.87
CA ASP A 148 1.37 -6.70 17.24
C ASP A 148 1.73 -8.18 16.98
N LEU A 149 2.96 -8.61 17.30
CA LEU A 149 3.39 -10.01 17.13
C LEU A 149 2.76 -10.91 18.19
N THR A 150 1.44 -10.83 18.33
CA THR A 150 0.66 -11.42 19.44
C THR A 150 -0.37 -12.42 18.94
N VAL A 151 -0.59 -13.45 19.75
CA VAL A 151 -1.70 -14.41 19.63
C VAL A 151 -2.41 -14.48 20.98
N ASN A 152 -3.72 -14.33 20.97
CA ASN A 152 -4.54 -14.29 22.19
C ASN A 152 -4.02 -13.26 23.22
N GLY A 153 -3.55 -12.10 22.71
CA GLY A 153 -3.01 -10.99 23.51
C GLY A 153 -1.63 -11.22 24.13
N ARG A 154 -0.90 -12.26 23.74
CA ARG A 154 0.47 -12.54 24.19
C ARG A 154 1.44 -12.45 23.02
N ALA A 155 2.60 -11.82 23.23
CA ALA A 155 3.69 -11.83 22.28
C ALA A 155 4.22 -13.27 22.14
N VAL A 156 4.19 -13.81 20.93
CA VAL A 156 4.53 -15.22 20.69
C VAL A 156 5.63 -15.39 19.63
N ILE A 157 5.74 -14.54 18.64
CA ILE A 157 6.74 -14.67 17.57
C ILE A 157 8.13 -14.45 18.16
N GLY A 158 9.05 -15.36 17.90
CA GLY A 158 10.40 -15.38 18.49
C GLY A 158 10.45 -15.81 19.95
N ALA A 159 9.29 -15.99 20.62
CA ALA A 159 9.24 -16.48 21.99
C ALA A 159 9.43 -18.01 22.04
N GLU A 160 9.92 -18.51 23.19
CA GLU A 160 10.00 -19.95 23.42
C GLU A 160 8.62 -20.64 23.36
N ALA A 161 8.58 -21.87 22.90
CA ALA A 161 7.35 -22.64 22.66
C ALA A 161 6.39 -22.68 23.86
N TYR A 162 6.90 -22.65 25.10
CA TYR A 162 6.07 -22.68 26.31
C TYR A 162 5.16 -21.43 26.45
N VAL A 163 5.59 -20.28 25.93
CA VAL A 163 4.78 -19.04 25.96
C VAL A 163 3.51 -19.23 25.14
N LEU A 164 3.63 -19.90 24.00
CA LEU A 164 2.48 -20.24 23.16
C LEU A 164 1.54 -21.24 23.85
N VAL A 165 2.09 -22.27 24.49
CA VAL A 165 1.27 -23.23 25.26
C VAL A 165 0.50 -22.51 26.37
N GLN A 166 1.08 -21.49 27.01
CA GLN A 166 0.35 -20.65 27.96
C GLN A 166 -0.76 -19.81 27.32
N ALA A 167 -0.63 -19.44 26.04
CA ALA A 167 -1.62 -18.65 25.32
C ALA A 167 -2.78 -19.50 24.76
N LEU A 168 -2.49 -20.72 24.26
CA LEU A 168 -3.42 -21.56 23.52
C LEU A 168 -3.77 -22.87 24.24
N GLY A 169 -3.05 -23.26 25.31
CA GLY A 169 -3.15 -24.56 25.94
C GLY A 169 -2.27 -25.61 25.27
N GLU A 170 -2.44 -26.88 25.66
CA GLU A 170 -1.70 -28.00 25.06
C GLU A 170 -2.18 -28.24 23.61
N PRO A 171 -1.26 -28.54 22.67
CA PRO A 171 -1.63 -28.86 21.30
C PRO A 171 -2.34 -30.22 21.22
N ASN A 172 -3.25 -30.36 20.25
CA ASN A 172 -3.93 -31.64 20.00
C ASN A 172 -2.99 -32.68 19.38
N GLU A 173 -2.02 -32.22 18.59
CA GLU A 173 -1.04 -33.06 17.90
C GLU A 173 0.28 -32.31 17.74
N VAL A 174 1.39 -33.06 17.74
CA VAL A 174 2.73 -32.53 17.47
C VAL A 174 3.33 -33.28 16.29
N GLN A 175 3.68 -32.58 15.23
CA GLN A 175 4.34 -33.13 14.05
C GLN A 175 5.79 -32.71 14.03
N THR A 176 6.71 -33.63 13.75
CA THR A 176 8.14 -33.32 13.56
C THR A 176 8.43 -33.20 12.07
N LEU A 177 9.03 -32.09 11.66
CA LEU A 177 9.41 -31.87 10.27
C LEU A 177 10.67 -32.64 9.89
N PRO A 178 10.77 -33.13 8.63
CA PRO A 178 11.96 -33.81 8.15
C PRO A 178 13.21 -32.93 8.20
N ALA A 179 14.40 -33.56 8.23
CA ALA A 179 15.70 -32.92 8.12
C ALA A 179 16.03 -31.87 9.21
N GLY A 180 15.39 -31.94 10.37
CA GLY A 180 15.66 -30.98 11.46
C GLY A 180 14.93 -29.65 11.31
N GLY A 181 13.95 -29.56 10.42
CA GLY A 181 13.17 -28.33 10.16
C GLY A 181 12.25 -27.87 11.28
N GLY A 182 12.38 -28.43 12.51
CA GLY A 182 11.58 -28.06 13.66
C GLY A 182 10.31 -28.89 13.84
N ARG A 183 9.30 -28.34 14.48
CA ARG A 183 8.03 -29.00 14.78
C ARG A 183 6.84 -28.14 14.38
N ILE A 184 5.70 -28.78 14.13
CA ILE A 184 4.40 -28.12 13.99
C ILE A 184 3.52 -28.57 15.16
N LEU A 185 2.97 -27.60 15.89
CA LEU A 185 1.97 -27.83 16.91
C LEU A 185 0.59 -27.56 16.30
N LEU A 186 -0.29 -28.57 16.34
CA LEU A 186 -1.64 -28.47 15.80
C LEU A 186 -2.65 -28.25 16.93
N TYR A 187 -3.48 -27.22 16.77
CA TYR A 187 -4.59 -26.86 17.63
C TYR A 187 -5.91 -26.94 16.87
N ASP A 188 -7.02 -26.82 17.55
CA ASP A 188 -8.32 -26.68 16.90
C ASP A 188 -8.39 -25.29 16.25
N GLY A 189 -8.31 -25.26 14.92
CA GLY A 189 -8.31 -24.02 14.14
C GLY A 189 -6.99 -23.23 14.12
N ALA A 190 -5.84 -23.84 14.53
CA ALA A 190 -4.54 -23.25 14.28
C ALA A 190 -3.42 -24.27 14.10
N ALA A 191 -2.39 -23.85 13.38
CA ALA A 191 -1.10 -24.53 13.28
C ALA A 191 0.03 -23.54 13.65
N VAL A 192 1.00 -24.04 14.43
CA VAL A 192 2.14 -23.24 14.87
C VAL A 192 3.44 -23.91 14.47
N ARG A 193 4.27 -23.20 13.74
CA ARG A 193 5.60 -23.65 13.36
C ARG A 193 6.62 -23.24 14.43
N LEU A 194 7.40 -24.20 14.88
CA LEU A 194 8.55 -24.01 15.75
C LEU A 194 9.84 -24.24 14.96
N GLY A 195 10.86 -23.42 15.22
CA GLY A 195 12.22 -23.61 14.77
C GLY A 195 13.20 -23.56 15.92
N LEU A 196 14.48 -23.69 15.61
CA LEU A 196 15.55 -23.56 16.59
C LEU A 196 16.17 -22.16 16.45
N ASP A 197 16.25 -21.45 17.56
CA ASP A 197 17.09 -20.25 17.65
C ASP A 197 18.58 -20.68 17.58
N GLU A 198 19.30 -20.20 16.57
CA GLU A 198 20.68 -20.60 16.31
C GLU A 198 21.65 -20.21 17.45
N ALA A 199 21.35 -19.15 18.19
CA ALA A 199 22.23 -18.65 19.24
C ALA A 199 22.06 -19.43 20.54
N THR A 200 20.83 -19.82 20.87
CA THR A 200 20.50 -20.47 22.17
C THR A 200 20.21 -21.96 22.03
N GLY A 201 19.86 -22.44 20.84
CA GLY A 201 19.37 -23.80 20.60
C GLY A 201 17.96 -24.05 21.19
N ALA A 202 17.27 -23.01 21.66
CA ALA A 202 15.91 -23.12 22.16
C ALA A 202 14.89 -23.23 21.01
N GLU A 203 13.79 -23.95 21.23
CA GLU A 203 12.68 -23.93 20.29
C GLU A 203 11.88 -22.65 20.45
N VAL A 204 11.76 -21.91 19.36
CA VAL A 204 11.04 -20.64 19.28
C VAL A 204 9.91 -20.71 18.25
N VAL A 205 8.91 -19.87 18.43
CA VAL A 205 7.78 -19.74 17.49
C VAL A 205 8.22 -18.93 16.29
N LEU A 206 8.21 -19.55 15.11
CA LEU A 206 8.50 -18.89 13.82
C LEU A 206 7.24 -18.38 13.15
N GLY A 207 6.11 -19.08 13.30
CA GLY A 207 4.86 -18.67 12.67
C GLY A 207 3.64 -19.30 13.29
N VAL A 208 2.50 -18.64 13.13
CA VAL A 208 1.17 -19.09 13.57
C VAL A 208 0.18 -18.84 12.44
N THR A 209 -0.47 -19.90 11.97
CA THR A 209 -1.60 -19.85 11.04
C THR A 209 -2.88 -20.15 11.81
N ALA A 210 -3.88 -19.29 11.70
CA ALA A 210 -5.19 -19.54 12.28
C ALA A 210 -6.28 -19.59 11.20
N THR A 211 -7.12 -20.61 11.29
CA THR A 211 -8.31 -20.84 10.47
C THR A 211 -9.59 -20.95 11.31
N GLY A 212 -9.47 -20.82 12.63
CA GLY A 212 -10.56 -20.87 13.61
C GLY A 212 -10.59 -19.61 14.51
N ASP A 213 -11.34 -19.69 15.61
CA ASP A 213 -11.65 -18.57 16.52
C ASP A 213 -10.48 -18.18 17.45
N ILE A 214 -9.26 -18.15 16.93
CA ILE A 214 -8.08 -17.75 17.69
C ILE A 214 -7.78 -16.29 17.40
N PRO A 215 -7.80 -15.39 18.42
CA PRO A 215 -7.49 -13.99 18.24
C PRO A 215 -6.02 -13.77 17.89
N GLY A 216 -5.77 -13.14 16.75
CA GLY A 216 -4.47 -12.66 16.32
C GLY A 216 -4.16 -11.23 16.77
N PRO A 217 -3.24 -10.53 16.07
CA PRO A 217 -2.88 -9.16 16.34
C PRO A 217 -4.09 -8.23 16.46
N ARG A 218 -4.12 -7.42 17.52
CA ARG A 218 -5.22 -6.46 17.81
C ARG A 218 -6.63 -7.07 17.82
N GLY A 219 -6.73 -8.37 18.12
CA GLY A 219 -8.01 -9.06 18.11
C GLY A 219 -8.53 -9.44 16.72
N LEU A 220 -7.66 -9.50 15.71
CA LEU A 220 -7.98 -10.04 14.39
C LEU A 220 -8.54 -11.47 14.53
N GLN A 221 -9.66 -11.76 13.88
CA GLN A 221 -10.33 -13.06 13.94
C GLN A 221 -10.82 -13.50 12.56
N VAL A 222 -10.84 -14.81 12.35
CA VAL A 222 -11.53 -15.44 11.22
C VAL A 222 -13.02 -15.09 11.28
N GLY A 223 -13.63 -14.81 10.13
CA GLY A 223 -15.02 -14.36 10.03
C GLY A 223 -15.24 -12.85 10.14
N MET A 224 -14.26 -12.04 10.56
CA MET A 224 -14.35 -10.58 10.44
C MET A 224 -14.54 -10.17 8.99
N THR A 225 -15.23 -9.05 8.72
CA THR A 225 -15.25 -8.46 7.37
C THR A 225 -13.85 -7.94 7.01
N ALA A 226 -13.50 -7.94 5.72
CA ALA A 226 -12.23 -7.39 5.23
C ALA A 226 -12.01 -5.95 5.72
N GLN A 227 -13.06 -5.11 5.70
CA GLN A 227 -13.00 -3.74 6.20
C GLN A 227 -12.71 -3.67 7.71
N ALA A 228 -13.32 -4.53 8.53
CA ALA A 228 -13.08 -4.56 9.97
C ALA A 228 -11.65 -5.00 10.28
N ALA A 229 -11.14 -6.02 9.58
CA ALA A 229 -9.77 -6.50 9.73
C ALA A 229 -8.74 -5.43 9.30
N ALA A 230 -8.92 -4.81 8.14
CA ALA A 230 -8.06 -3.71 7.68
C ALA A 230 -8.11 -2.49 8.63
N GLY A 231 -9.28 -2.20 9.20
CA GLY A 231 -9.47 -1.10 10.15
C GLY A 231 -8.70 -1.26 11.48
N LEU A 232 -8.19 -2.44 11.80
CA LEU A 232 -7.31 -2.66 12.95
C LEU A 232 -5.93 -2.00 12.77
N PHE A 233 -5.55 -1.73 11.53
CA PHE A 233 -4.26 -1.16 11.16
C PHE A 233 -4.44 0.10 10.31
N ARG A 234 -3.35 0.84 10.12
CA ARG A 234 -3.33 2.03 9.25
C ARG A 234 -3.67 1.65 7.81
N CYS A 235 -4.46 2.50 7.17
CA CYS A 235 -4.73 2.47 5.75
C CYS A 235 -4.84 3.93 5.27
N ASP A 236 -3.89 4.39 4.47
CA ASP A 236 -3.76 5.81 4.14
C ASP A 236 -4.78 6.29 3.10
N ALA A 237 -5.31 5.37 2.29
CA ALA A 237 -6.29 5.66 1.27
C ALA A 237 -7.26 4.49 1.06
N ASP A 238 -8.34 4.74 0.33
CA ASP A 238 -9.27 3.69 -0.09
C ASP A 238 -8.56 2.70 -1.03
N VAL A 239 -8.76 1.40 -0.82
CA VAL A 239 -8.18 0.31 -1.62
C VAL A 239 -9.28 -0.43 -2.36
N TYR A 240 -9.03 -0.74 -3.63
CA TYR A 240 -10.02 -1.29 -4.56
C TYR A 240 -9.83 -2.81 -4.75
N ALA A 241 -10.80 -3.45 -5.38
CA ALA A 241 -10.81 -4.89 -5.59
C ALA A 241 -9.59 -5.43 -6.38
N SER A 242 -8.91 -4.58 -7.18
CA SER A 242 -7.67 -4.92 -7.87
C SER A 242 -6.43 -4.98 -6.96
N GLY A 243 -6.57 -4.58 -5.69
CA GLY A 243 -5.46 -4.47 -4.75
C GLY A 243 -4.83 -3.08 -4.72
N GLY A 244 -3.84 -2.91 -3.86
CA GLY A 244 -3.07 -1.68 -3.71
C GLY A 244 -2.41 -1.54 -2.35
N ALA A 245 -1.49 -0.60 -2.22
CA ALA A 245 -0.85 -0.31 -0.96
C ALA A 245 -1.83 0.30 0.05
N LEU A 246 -1.77 -0.17 1.29
CA LEU A 246 -2.46 0.44 2.43
C LEU A 246 -1.61 1.57 3.01
N TYR A 247 -0.31 1.34 3.16
CA TYR A 247 0.70 2.36 3.49
C TYR A 247 2.10 1.91 3.04
N ILE A 248 2.98 2.88 2.82
CA ILE A 248 4.39 2.67 2.45
C ILE A 248 5.23 3.64 3.28
N GLU A 249 5.98 3.12 4.24
CA GLU A 249 6.87 3.89 5.12
C GLU A 249 8.33 3.35 5.08
N GLY A 250 8.53 2.21 4.40
CA GLY A 250 9.86 1.65 4.11
C GLY A 250 10.60 2.48 3.06
N GLU A 251 11.89 2.18 2.85
CA GLU A 251 12.74 2.86 1.86
C GLU A 251 12.33 2.53 0.41
N ALA A 252 11.68 1.38 0.20
CA ALA A 252 11.16 0.96 -1.09
C ALA A 252 9.81 0.24 -0.94
N TYR A 253 9.10 0.05 -2.07
CA TYR A 253 7.87 -0.74 -2.12
C TYR A 253 8.14 -2.17 -1.67
N GLY A 254 7.33 -2.66 -0.73
CA GLY A 254 7.49 -4.00 -0.15
C GLY A 254 8.51 -4.09 0.99
N GLU A 255 9.21 -3.00 1.34
CA GLU A 255 10.08 -2.97 2.52
C GLU A 255 9.36 -2.50 3.78
N PRO A 256 9.63 -3.14 4.94
CA PRO A 256 9.00 -2.74 6.20
C PRO A 256 9.41 -1.32 6.66
N PRO A 257 8.47 -0.53 7.25
CA PRO A 257 7.05 -0.79 7.43
C PRO A 257 6.25 -0.64 6.13
N PHE A 258 5.44 -1.64 5.81
CA PHE A 258 4.70 -1.71 4.56
C PHE A 258 3.38 -2.45 4.74
N ALA A 259 2.33 -2.09 3.99
CA ALA A 259 1.14 -2.92 3.87
C ALA A 259 0.47 -2.76 2.51
N GLU A 260 -0.06 -3.87 2.00
CA GLU A 260 -0.78 -3.93 0.73
C GLU A 260 -1.95 -4.90 0.78
N MET A 261 -2.90 -4.74 -0.14
CA MET A 261 -3.85 -5.77 -0.52
C MET A 261 -3.52 -6.24 -1.94
N SER A 262 -3.32 -7.53 -2.12
CA SER A 262 -3.22 -8.18 -3.43
C SER A 262 -4.50 -8.92 -3.73
N ALA A 263 -5.08 -8.70 -4.94
CA ALA A 263 -6.22 -9.48 -5.41
C ALA A 263 -5.72 -10.78 -6.04
N GLU A 264 -6.41 -11.86 -5.71
CA GLU A 264 -6.21 -13.16 -6.32
C GLU A 264 -7.36 -13.46 -7.29
N SER A 265 -7.30 -14.57 -8.00
CA SER A 265 -8.41 -15.02 -8.85
C SER A 265 -9.63 -15.37 -7.98
N ASP A 266 -10.83 -15.25 -8.55
CA ASP A 266 -12.10 -15.72 -7.99
C ASP A 266 -12.63 -14.96 -6.75
N GLY A 267 -12.23 -13.66 -6.59
CA GLY A 267 -12.74 -12.82 -5.50
C GLY A 267 -12.09 -13.10 -4.15
N GLU A 268 -10.96 -13.79 -4.14
CA GLU A 268 -10.06 -13.92 -3.00
C GLU A 268 -9.04 -12.78 -3.04
N ALA A 269 -8.56 -12.37 -1.87
CA ALA A 269 -7.50 -11.37 -1.72
C ALA A 269 -6.67 -11.67 -0.48
N THR A 270 -5.45 -11.15 -0.45
CA THR A 270 -4.59 -11.19 0.75
C THR A 270 -4.21 -9.77 1.14
N ILE A 271 -4.45 -9.42 2.41
CA ILE A 271 -3.90 -8.20 3.00
C ILE A 271 -2.60 -8.58 3.70
N ARG A 272 -1.50 -7.96 3.30
CA ARG A 272 -0.17 -8.21 3.84
C ARG A 272 0.32 -6.99 4.61
N TYR A 273 0.82 -7.22 5.81
CA TYR A 273 1.49 -6.23 6.65
C TYR A 273 2.92 -6.69 6.94
N LEU A 274 3.88 -5.79 6.85
CA LEU A 274 5.28 -6.02 7.17
C LEU A 274 5.76 -5.03 8.23
N CYS A 275 6.46 -5.51 9.25
CA CYS A 275 7.20 -4.66 10.19
C CYS A 275 8.65 -5.16 10.33
N ARG A 276 9.54 -4.27 10.77
CA ARG A 276 10.95 -4.60 11.03
C ARG A 276 11.10 -5.02 12.48
N MET A 277 11.78 -6.12 12.70
CA MET A 277 12.15 -6.63 14.02
C MET A 277 13.44 -5.97 14.53
N GLU A 278 13.77 -6.15 15.83
CA GLU A 278 14.96 -5.57 16.44
C GLU A 278 16.28 -6.09 15.85
N ASP A 279 16.30 -7.34 15.37
CA ASP A 279 17.45 -7.98 14.70
C ASP A 279 17.60 -7.53 13.23
N GLY A 280 16.65 -6.72 12.72
CA GLY A 280 16.61 -6.22 11.36
C GLY A 280 15.83 -7.11 10.40
N GLU A 281 15.38 -8.28 10.80
CA GLU A 281 14.50 -9.14 10.03
C GLU A 281 13.10 -8.55 9.89
N ALA A 282 12.31 -9.07 8.95
CA ALA A 282 10.92 -8.70 8.77
C ALA A 282 9.99 -9.72 9.44
N ALA A 283 9.02 -9.22 10.20
CA ALA A 283 7.84 -10.00 10.57
C ALA A 283 6.68 -9.64 9.63
N ARG A 284 5.85 -10.63 9.34
CA ARG A 284 4.78 -10.55 8.35
C ARG A 284 3.48 -11.06 8.91
N LEU A 285 2.39 -10.34 8.62
CA LEU A 285 1.03 -10.77 8.85
C LEU A 285 0.29 -10.80 7.51
N ASP A 286 -0.11 -11.98 7.05
CA ASP A 286 -1.00 -12.17 5.91
C ASP A 286 -2.42 -12.46 6.41
N VAL A 287 -3.40 -11.74 5.86
CA VAL A 287 -4.82 -11.92 6.16
C VAL A 287 -5.53 -12.32 4.88
N GLY A 288 -5.88 -13.60 4.76
CA GLY A 288 -6.59 -14.13 3.59
C GLY A 288 -8.07 -13.76 3.64
N ILE A 289 -8.54 -13.08 2.60
CA ILE A 289 -9.93 -12.65 2.43
C ILE A 289 -10.64 -13.60 1.47
N ARG A 290 -11.76 -14.16 1.92
CA ARG A 290 -12.61 -15.08 1.14
C ARG A 290 -14.08 -14.69 1.30
N GLY A 291 -14.78 -14.48 0.20
CA GLY A 291 -16.19 -14.06 0.26
C GLY A 291 -16.43 -12.76 1.04
N GLY A 292 -15.45 -11.82 1.04
CA GLY A 292 -15.52 -10.53 1.75
C GLY A 292 -15.21 -10.59 3.25
N GLY A 293 -14.88 -11.77 3.79
CA GLY A 293 -14.47 -11.98 5.18
C GLY A 293 -13.09 -12.60 5.33
N VAL A 294 -12.53 -12.52 6.54
CA VAL A 294 -11.27 -13.18 6.90
C VAL A 294 -11.48 -14.69 6.92
N GLY A 295 -10.82 -15.41 6.02
CA GLY A 295 -10.82 -16.87 5.96
C GLY A 295 -9.70 -17.51 6.76
N TYR A 296 -8.56 -16.82 6.89
CA TYR A 296 -7.42 -17.20 7.73
C TYR A 296 -6.56 -15.96 8.00
N TRP A 297 -5.67 -16.06 8.98
CA TRP A 297 -4.53 -15.17 9.13
C TRP A 297 -3.26 -15.97 9.42
N HIS A 298 -2.12 -15.44 8.96
CA HIS A 298 -0.80 -16.04 9.15
C HIS A 298 0.19 -14.99 9.61
N LEU A 299 0.74 -15.17 10.81
CA LEU A 299 1.74 -14.32 11.43
C LEU A 299 3.07 -15.07 11.49
N TYR A 300 4.16 -14.54 10.93
CA TYR A 300 5.42 -15.29 10.83
C TYR A 300 6.63 -14.37 10.61
N THR A 301 7.84 -14.95 10.74
CA THR A 301 9.13 -14.28 10.51
C THR A 301 9.92 -14.95 9.39
N GLY A 302 10.76 -14.18 8.71
CA GLY A 302 11.88 -14.51 7.83
C GLY A 302 11.69 -15.66 6.84
N GLU A 303 12.21 -16.83 7.16
CA GLU A 303 12.44 -17.89 6.18
C GLU A 303 11.23 -18.75 5.80
N GLU A 304 10.09 -18.60 6.44
CA GLU A 304 8.91 -19.40 6.10
C GLU A 304 8.31 -19.08 4.72
N ALA A 305 8.71 -17.97 4.13
CA ALA A 305 8.25 -17.53 2.81
C ALA A 305 8.85 -18.36 1.64
N ALA A 306 9.87 -19.19 1.88
CA ALA A 306 10.57 -19.92 0.84
C ALA A 306 10.03 -21.36 0.61
N ASP A 307 9.27 -21.92 1.55
CA ASP A 307 8.87 -23.34 1.53
C ASP A 307 7.40 -23.58 1.12
N GLY A 308 6.72 -22.56 0.63
CA GLY A 308 5.29 -22.57 0.32
C GLY A 308 4.96 -22.47 -1.18
N GLU A 309 5.72 -23.09 -2.09
CA GLU A 309 5.32 -23.39 -3.47
C GLU A 309 4.92 -24.85 -3.66
#